data_6486c5eb6fb52c69d19d662d4a954dd2
#
_entry.id   6486c5eb6fb52c69d19d662d4a954dd2
#
_cell.length_a   1.000
_cell.length_b   1.000
_cell.length_c   1.000
_cell.angle_alpha   90.00
_cell.angle_beta   90.00
_cell.angle_gamma   90.00
#
_symmetry.space_group_name_H-M   'P 1'
#
loop_
_entity.id
_entity.type
_entity.pdbx_description
1 polymer ?
#
loop_
_entity_poly.entity_id
_entity_poly.type
_entity_poly.pdbx_seq_one_letter_code
_entity_poly.pdbx_strand_id
1 'polypeptide(L)'
;MLFAHIGFAQQKNARSKSTQQNKVGKTNMDGKTFHTNPIIKNIYTADPAPMVYGDTLYLYTTHDEDQLINNFYTMKDWRCFSTKDMVNWTDHGKIFSLDDISWADDRAWAPQAIERNGKFYLYCPVHKKNGGMAIAVGVSDNPAGPFKDLGYPLVNEGDWNDIDPTVYIDDDGQAYLYFGNPELRYVLLNEDMISYNKKVGVVKIPMTVESFAKGSHDTGTSYGEGPWFYKRNGLYYMVYAAFAEGKNIEHLAYSTSKSPTGPWAYGGVLMTDKDGVFTNHPGIADFKGHSYLFYHTGQLPGGSLFHRSVCVAEFKYNDDGSINTIEKCDGVNAITGAEK
;
A
#
# COMPACT_ATOMS: atom_id res chain seq x y z
N MET A 1 21.16 44.54 45.44
CA MET A 1 20.74 43.15 45.21
C MET A 1 20.97 42.84 43.74
N LEU A 2 22.03 42.05 43.51
CA LEU A 2 22.45 41.62 42.15
C LEU A 2 21.61 40.43 41.73
N PHE A 3 21.00 40.45 40.56
CA PHE A 3 20.46 39.26 39.91
C PHE A 3 21.34 38.96 38.71
N ALA A 4 22.03 37.81 38.79
CA ALA A 4 22.86 37.28 37.73
C ALA A 4 21.96 36.62 36.64
N HIS A 5 22.12 37.05 35.40
CA HIS A 5 21.56 36.37 34.22
C HIS A 5 22.50 35.24 33.83
N ILE A 6 21.98 34.01 33.92
CA ILE A 6 22.65 32.82 33.36
C ILE A 6 22.04 32.62 31.96
N GLY A 7 22.87 32.89 30.94
CA GLY A 7 22.54 32.61 29.56
C GLY A 7 22.72 31.15 29.24
N PHE A 8 21.65 30.45 28.83
CA PHE A 8 21.74 29.11 28.23
C PHE A 8 22.06 29.24 26.74
N ALA A 9 23.26 28.80 26.37
CA ALA A 9 23.65 28.65 24.99
C ALA A 9 22.92 27.43 24.40
N GLN A 10 22.05 27.65 23.41
CA GLN A 10 21.48 26.56 22.60
C GLN A 10 22.56 26.02 21.66
N GLN A 11 23.05 24.83 21.93
CA GLN A 11 23.81 24.04 20.97
C GLN A 11 22.88 23.54 19.88
N LYS A 12 23.00 24.08 18.66
CA LYS A 12 22.39 23.52 17.45
C LYS A 12 23.13 22.22 17.10
N ASN A 13 22.58 21.10 17.48
CA ASN A 13 22.98 19.79 16.94
C ASN A 13 22.51 19.68 15.50
N ALA A 14 23.42 19.87 14.56
CA ALA A 14 23.24 19.45 13.18
C ALA A 14 23.26 17.91 13.14
N ARG A 15 22.08 17.29 13.11
CA ARG A 15 21.98 15.86 12.81
C ARG A 15 22.35 15.64 11.35
N SER A 16 23.50 15.05 11.13
CA SER A 16 23.88 14.48 9.83
C SER A 16 22.83 13.43 9.44
N LYS A 17 22.29 13.53 8.22
CA LYS A 17 21.47 12.46 7.61
C LYS A 17 22.37 11.24 7.42
N SER A 18 22.41 10.35 8.39
CA SER A 18 22.97 9.02 8.21
C SER A 18 21.90 8.16 7.53
N THR A 19 22.16 7.73 6.31
CA THR A 19 21.46 6.64 5.64
C THR A 19 21.63 5.40 6.52
N GLN A 20 20.66 5.10 7.37
CA GLN A 20 20.66 3.86 8.16
C GLN A 20 20.36 2.70 7.21
N GLN A 21 21.41 1.96 6.87
CA GLN A 21 21.24 0.62 6.32
C GLN A 21 20.81 -0.29 7.48
N ASN A 22 19.55 -0.76 7.46
CA ASN A 22 19.11 -1.83 8.33
C ASN A 22 19.83 -3.12 7.91
N LYS A 23 21.05 -3.33 8.43
CA LYS A 23 21.76 -4.60 8.30
C LYS A 23 21.21 -5.55 9.34
N VAL A 24 20.58 -6.65 8.91
CA VAL A 24 20.77 -7.98 9.50
C VAL A 24 19.89 -9.00 8.78
N GLY A 25 20.41 -9.64 7.74
CA GLY A 25 19.92 -10.95 7.35
C GLY A 25 20.49 -12.00 8.32
N LYS A 26 19.62 -12.83 8.89
CA LYS A 26 20.07 -14.10 9.49
C LYS A 26 20.39 -15.06 8.34
N THR A 27 21.39 -15.91 8.50
CA THR A 27 21.65 -16.99 7.54
C THR A 27 20.75 -18.15 7.88
N ASN A 28 19.94 -18.67 6.94
CA ASN A 28 19.16 -19.87 7.12
C ASN A 28 20.03 -21.13 7.06
N MET A 29 19.42 -22.32 7.29
CA MET A 29 20.12 -23.61 7.27
C MET A 29 20.77 -23.92 5.92
N ASP A 30 20.31 -23.32 4.82
CA ASP A 30 20.86 -23.46 3.47
C ASP A 30 21.97 -22.44 3.15
N GLY A 31 22.42 -21.64 4.14
CA GLY A 31 23.49 -20.66 3.99
C GLY A 31 23.05 -19.37 3.27
N LYS A 32 21.76 -19.18 2.96
CA LYS A 32 21.23 -17.98 2.31
C LYS A 32 20.94 -16.87 3.33
N THR A 33 21.20 -15.64 2.95
CA THR A 33 20.80 -14.47 3.75
C THR A 33 19.28 -14.34 3.72
N PHE A 34 18.69 -14.21 4.90
CA PHE A 34 17.25 -14.22 5.13
C PHE A 34 16.82 -12.93 5.83
N HIS A 35 15.80 -12.26 5.31
CA HIS A 35 15.20 -11.11 5.98
C HIS A 35 14.01 -11.54 6.82
N THR A 36 14.03 -11.18 8.10
CA THR A 36 12.92 -11.52 9.01
C THR A 36 11.82 -10.48 8.98
N ASN A 37 10.56 -10.95 8.92
CA ASN A 37 9.40 -10.10 9.14
C ASN A 37 9.32 -9.57 10.60
N PRO A 38 8.75 -8.38 10.83
CA PRO A 38 8.38 -7.38 9.84
C PRO A 38 9.57 -6.77 9.12
N ILE A 39 9.35 -6.24 7.90
CA ILE A 39 10.43 -5.66 7.07
C ILE A 39 11.05 -4.44 7.75
N ILE A 40 10.21 -3.54 8.26
CA ILE A 40 10.59 -2.31 8.94
C ILE A 40 10.39 -2.51 10.44
N LYS A 41 11.43 -2.20 11.24
CA LYS A 41 11.46 -2.54 12.67
C LYS A 41 11.62 -1.35 13.61
N ASN A 42 11.82 -0.17 13.08
CA ASN A 42 12.10 1.05 13.83
C ASN A 42 10.93 2.03 13.91
N ILE A 43 9.88 1.80 13.11
CA ILE A 43 8.61 2.55 13.09
C ILE A 43 7.46 1.62 12.72
N TYR A 44 6.24 2.00 13.05
CA TYR A 44 5.04 1.28 12.62
C TYR A 44 4.65 1.68 11.20
N THR A 45 4.44 0.68 10.34
CA THR A 45 4.11 0.87 8.92
C THR A 45 2.98 -0.06 8.52
N ALA A 46 2.10 0.41 7.64
CA ALA A 46 1.02 -0.40 7.12
C ALA A 46 0.76 -0.13 5.63
N ASP A 47 -0.27 -0.78 5.10
CA ASP A 47 -0.82 -0.55 3.77
C ASP A 47 0.27 -0.58 2.69
N PRO A 48 0.99 -1.72 2.55
CA PRO A 48 2.17 -1.81 1.71
C PRO A 48 1.83 -1.74 0.22
N ALA A 49 2.49 -0.83 -0.49
CA ALA A 49 2.33 -0.63 -1.92
C ALA A 49 3.67 -0.76 -2.66
N PRO A 50 4.04 -1.96 -3.10
CA PRO A 50 5.26 -2.17 -3.85
C PRO A 50 5.17 -1.63 -5.28
N MET A 51 6.28 -1.03 -5.77
CA MET A 51 6.48 -0.64 -7.16
C MET A 51 7.87 -1.07 -7.62
N VAL A 52 7.96 -1.79 -8.71
CA VAL A 52 9.25 -2.14 -9.32
C VAL A 52 9.60 -1.10 -10.37
N TYR A 53 10.79 -0.50 -10.24
CA TYR A 53 11.33 0.42 -11.24
C TYR A 53 12.80 0.12 -11.48
N GLY A 54 13.13 -0.23 -12.71
CA GLY A 54 14.45 -0.73 -13.06
C GLY A 54 14.83 -2.02 -12.32
N ASP A 55 15.94 -2.03 -11.63
CA ASP A 55 16.45 -3.16 -10.84
C ASP A 55 16.07 -3.09 -9.35
N THR A 56 15.19 -2.17 -8.99
CA THR A 56 14.88 -1.82 -7.60
C THR A 56 13.38 -1.96 -7.33
N LEU A 57 13.03 -2.57 -6.21
CA LEU A 57 11.68 -2.55 -5.66
C LEU A 57 11.59 -1.41 -4.64
N TYR A 58 10.64 -0.52 -4.84
CA TYR A 58 10.24 0.54 -3.91
C TYR A 58 8.99 0.10 -3.18
N LEU A 59 8.97 0.28 -1.87
CA LEU A 59 7.84 -0.04 -1.01
C LEU A 59 7.34 1.24 -0.37
N TYR A 60 6.14 1.66 -0.76
CA TYR A 60 5.44 2.77 -0.13
C TYR A 60 4.56 2.25 0.99
N THR A 61 4.47 2.99 2.08
CA THR A 61 3.65 2.61 3.23
C THR A 61 3.01 3.82 3.86
N THR A 62 1.91 3.60 4.57
CA THR A 62 1.47 4.51 5.62
C THR A 62 2.43 4.42 6.81
N HIS A 63 2.36 5.41 7.69
CA HIS A 63 3.08 5.47 8.95
C HIS A 63 2.06 5.62 10.09
N ASP A 64 1.89 4.55 10.86
CA ASP A 64 1.08 4.60 12.08
C ASP A 64 1.86 5.37 13.15
N GLU A 65 1.34 6.51 13.59
CA GLU A 65 1.99 7.36 14.59
C GLU A 65 2.05 6.67 15.97
N ASP A 66 3.14 6.85 16.72
CA ASP A 66 3.30 6.30 18.07
C ASP A 66 2.18 6.75 19.03
N GLN A 67 1.63 7.94 18.81
CA GLN A 67 0.55 8.50 19.62
C GLN A 67 -0.76 8.52 18.86
N LEU A 68 -1.73 7.76 19.35
CA LEU A 68 -3.06 7.68 18.75
C LEU A 68 -3.91 8.88 19.15
N ILE A 69 -4.60 9.45 18.17
CA ILE A 69 -5.68 10.42 18.41
C ILE A 69 -6.99 9.65 18.48
N ASN A 70 -7.73 9.85 19.60
CA ASN A 70 -9.02 9.21 19.86
C ASN A 70 -9.00 7.67 19.80
N ASN A 71 -7.87 7.03 20.09
CA ASN A 71 -7.67 5.58 19.98
C ASN A 71 -8.07 5.03 18.60
N PHE A 72 -7.69 5.73 17.54
CA PHE A 72 -7.98 5.37 16.16
C PHE A 72 -6.74 5.53 15.28
N TYR A 73 -6.80 5.02 14.05
CA TYR A 73 -5.74 5.16 13.05
C TYR A 73 -5.26 6.61 12.93
N THR A 74 -4.04 6.87 13.34
CA THR A 74 -3.42 8.19 13.30
C THR A 74 -2.23 8.13 12.36
N MET A 75 -2.38 8.67 11.17
CA MET A 75 -1.39 8.66 10.10
C MET A 75 -1.30 10.05 9.48
N LYS A 76 -0.08 10.58 9.38
CA LYS A 76 0.17 11.95 8.89
C LYS A 76 1.09 12.02 7.70
N ASP A 77 1.82 10.96 7.42
CA ASP A 77 2.77 10.92 6.32
C ASP A 77 2.86 9.52 5.68
N TRP A 78 3.47 9.51 4.50
CA TRP A 78 3.81 8.30 3.76
C TRP A 78 5.32 8.15 3.70
N ARG A 79 5.76 6.90 3.81
CA ARG A 79 7.17 6.51 3.82
C ARG A 79 7.51 5.73 2.56
N CYS A 80 8.80 5.76 2.21
CA CYS A 80 9.33 4.93 1.14
C CYS A 80 10.57 4.19 1.60
N PHE A 81 10.61 2.91 1.23
CA PHE A 81 11.76 2.03 1.42
C PHE A 81 12.12 1.40 0.08
N SER A 82 13.37 1.01 -0.13
CA SER A 82 13.74 0.33 -1.37
C SER A 82 14.72 -0.81 -1.14
N THR A 83 14.67 -1.78 -2.04
CA THR A 83 15.59 -2.93 -2.03
C THR A 83 15.92 -3.39 -3.45
N LYS A 84 17.10 -4.03 -3.57
CA LYS A 84 17.50 -4.71 -4.80
C LYS A 84 17.56 -6.24 -4.63
N ASP A 85 17.37 -6.73 -3.41
CA ASP A 85 17.59 -8.15 -3.06
C ASP A 85 16.61 -8.70 -2.03
N MET A 86 15.58 -7.94 -1.65
CA MET A 86 14.54 -8.27 -0.66
C MET A 86 15.02 -8.38 0.79
N VAL A 87 16.30 -8.22 1.08
CA VAL A 87 16.84 -8.33 2.44
C VAL A 87 17.57 -7.07 2.93
N ASN A 88 18.19 -6.32 2.02
CA ASN A 88 18.82 -5.04 2.34
C ASN A 88 17.88 -3.91 1.93
N TRP A 89 17.32 -3.22 2.91
CA TRP A 89 16.38 -2.13 2.70
C TRP A 89 17.01 -0.79 3.00
N THR A 90 16.78 0.18 2.10
CA THR A 90 17.14 1.59 2.29
C THR A 90 15.89 2.34 2.72
N ASP A 91 15.96 3.03 3.85
CA ASP A 91 14.91 3.94 4.33
C ASP A 91 15.11 5.33 3.71
N HIS A 92 14.16 5.79 2.91
CA HIS A 92 14.14 7.12 2.30
C HIS A 92 13.41 8.16 3.18
N GLY A 93 12.82 7.71 4.28
CA GLY A 93 12.08 8.57 5.21
C GLY A 93 10.70 8.98 4.70
N LYS A 94 10.24 10.11 5.19
CA LYS A 94 8.99 10.74 4.76
C LYS A 94 9.14 11.31 3.35
N ILE A 95 8.24 10.89 2.45
CA ILE A 95 8.26 11.28 1.04
C ILE A 95 7.11 12.23 0.66
N PHE A 96 6.03 12.22 1.44
CA PHE A 96 4.84 13.05 1.30
C PHE A 96 4.10 13.09 2.63
N SER A 97 3.30 14.13 2.89
CA SER A 97 2.57 14.27 4.17
C SER A 97 1.33 15.17 4.02
N LEU A 98 0.47 15.14 5.05
CA LEU A 98 -0.68 16.06 5.14
C LEU A 98 -0.25 17.53 5.14
N ASP A 99 0.95 17.86 5.66
CA ASP A 99 1.48 19.23 5.64
C ASP A 99 1.74 19.74 4.21
N ASP A 100 1.94 18.83 3.26
CA ASP A 100 2.16 19.14 1.85
C ASP A 100 0.86 19.33 1.07
N ILE A 101 -0.32 18.98 1.67
CA ILE A 101 -1.65 19.00 1.05
C ILE A 101 -2.51 20.08 1.71
N SER A 102 -2.52 21.26 1.14
CA SER A 102 -3.14 22.45 1.77
C SER A 102 -4.64 22.32 2.06
N TRP A 103 -5.34 21.42 1.39
CA TRP A 103 -6.80 21.19 1.50
C TRP A 103 -7.18 19.97 2.35
N ALA A 104 -6.20 19.18 2.81
CA ALA A 104 -6.39 18.02 3.71
C ALA A 104 -6.07 18.38 5.16
N ASP A 105 -6.58 17.59 6.11
CA ASP A 105 -6.35 17.76 7.55
C ASP A 105 -6.10 16.46 8.31
N ASP A 106 -6.45 15.30 7.75
CA ASP A 106 -6.32 14.00 8.44
C ASP A 106 -6.21 12.84 7.44
N ARG A 107 -5.89 11.66 7.93
CA ARG A 107 -5.99 10.36 7.24
C ARG A 107 -5.06 10.21 6.05
N ALA A 108 -3.75 10.30 6.29
CA ALA A 108 -2.74 9.89 5.30
C ALA A 108 -2.77 8.35 5.13
N TRP A 109 -3.84 7.82 4.49
CA TRP A 109 -4.14 6.40 4.45
C TRP A 109 -3.52 5.70 3.23
N ALA A 110 -3.95 4.46 2.95
CA ALA A 110 -3.35 3.51 2.01
C ALA A 110 -2.95 4.10 0.64
N PRO A 111 -1.66 4.22 0.30
CA PRO A 111 -1.19 4.80 -0.95
C PRO A 111 -0.96 3.75 -2.02
N GLN A 112 -0.86 4.18 -3.28
CA GLN A 112 -0.15 3.44 -4.32
C GLN A 112 0.58 4.38 -5.28
N ALA A 113 1.78 3.98 -5.70
CA ALA A 113 2.57 4.71 -6.69
C ALA A 113 2.64 3.97 -8.02
N ILE A 114 2.79 4.75 -9.10
CA ILE A 114 3.08 4.24 -10.44
C ILE A 114 4.00 5.21 -11.19
N GLU A 115 4.78 4.67 -12.11
CA GLU A 115 5.60 5.47 -13.04
C GLU A 115 4.91 5.59 -14.39
N ARG A 116 4.98 6.78 -15.00
CA ARG A 116 4.67 7.00 -16.42
C ARG A 116 5.54 8.12 -16.99
N ASN A 117 6.23 7.85 -18.08
CA ASN A 117 7.04 8.82 -18.84
C ASN A 117 8.09 9.54 -17.97
N GLY A 118 8.75 8.81 -17.06
CA GLY A 118 9.79 9.31 -16.17
C GLY A 118 9.27 10.16 -15.00
N LYS A 119 7.95 10.19 -14.79
CA LYS A 119 7.31 10.79 -13.61
C LYS A 119 6.70 9.72 -12.73
N PHE A 120 6.69 9.99 -11.43
CA PHE A 120 6.10 9.12 -10.42
C PHE A 120 4.88 9.80 -9.83
N TYR A 121 3.79 9.04 -9.74
CA TYR A 121 2.50 9.50 -9.25
C TYR A 121 2.13 8.67 -8.03
N LEU A 122 1.93 9.33 -6.89
CA LEU A 122 1.49 8.72 -5.64
C LEU A 122 0.03 9.09 -5.40
N TYR A 123 -0.86 8.13 -5.53
CA TYR A 123 -2.28 8.29 -5.21
C TYR A 123 -2.49 7.91 -3.74
N CYS A 124 -3.16 8.76 -3.00
CA CYS A 124 -3.40 8.54 -1.58
C CYS A 124 -4.72 9.20 -1.13
N PRO A 125 -5.50 8.52 -0.29
CA PRO A 125 -6.71 9.09 0.25
C PRO A 125 -6.37 10.00 1.42
N VAL A 126 -7.14 11.08 1.56
CA VAL A 126 -7.06 12.02 2.68
C VAL A 126 -8.44 12.49 3.08
N HIS A 127 -8.59 12.89 4.33
CA HIS A 127 -9.77 13.63 4.78
C HIS A 127 -9.61 15.12 4.44
N LYS A 128 -10.66 15.72 3.88
CA LYS A 128 -10.66 17.14 3.50
C LYS A 128 -11.03 18.04 4.67
N LYS A 129 -10.45 19.23 4.75
CA LYS A 129 -10.79 20.28 5.75
C LYS A 129 -12.27 20.66 5.78
N ASN A 130 -12.97 20.51 4.66
CA ASN A 130 -14.42 20.76 4.56
C ASN A 130 -15.27 19.49 4.64
N GLY A 131 -14.68 18.37 5.06
CA GLY A 131 -15.34 17.08 5.32
C GLY A 131 -15.33 16.13 4.13
N GLY A 132 -15.44 14.84 4.45
CA GLY A 132 -15.42 13.72 3.50
C GLY A 132 -14.02 13.33 3.04
N MET A 133 -13.93 12.13 2.45
CA MET A 133 -12.68 11.61 1.88
C MET A 133 -12.49 12.13 0.45
N ALA A 134 -11.25 12.08 -0.02
CA ALA A 134 -10.89 12.34 -1.40
C ALA A 134 -9.54 11.70 -1.72
N ILE A 135 -9.26 11.44 -3.00
CA ILE A 135 -7.97 10.91 -3.45
C ILE A 135 -7.10 12.08 -3.93
N ALA A 136 -5.98 12.28 -3.24
CA ALA A 136 -4.91 13.18 -3.63
C ALA A 136 -3.95 12.52 -4.61
N VAL A 137 -3.19 13.32 -5.36
CA VAL A 137 -2.08 12.85 -6.18
C VAL A 137 -0.85 13.70 -5.88
N GLY A 138 0.20 13.04 -5.42
CA GLY A 138 1.55 13.60 -5.38
C GLY A 138 2.32 13.27 -6.65
N VAL A 139 3.08 14.22 -7.19
CA VAL A 139 3.93 14.03 -8.38
C VAL A 139 5.39 14.28 -8.05
N SER A 140 6.28 13.40 -8.54
CA SER A 140 7.73 13.50 -8.33
C SER A 140 8.51 13.09 -9.58
N ASP A 141 9.73 13.58 -9.71
CA ASP A 141 10.75 13.10 -10.68
C ASP A 141 11.60 11.95 -10.13
N ASN A 142 11.36 11.55 -8.88
CA ASN A 142 12.12 10.52 -8.19
C ASN A 142 11.17 9.52 -7.53
N PRO A 143 11.35 8.19 -7.70
CA PRO A 143 10.50 7.19 -7.05
C PRO A 143 10.46 7.31 -5.52
N ALA A 144 11.55 7.79 -4.90
CA ALA A 144 11.62 8.02 -3.46
C ALA A 144 11.20 9.45 -3.04
N GLY A 145 10.53 10.18 -3.92
CA GLY A 145 10.07 11.53 -3.63
C GLY A 145 11.19 12.60 -3.57
N PRO A 146 10.96 13.78 -3.00
CA PRO A 146 9.69 14.20 -2.40
C PRO A 146 8.59 14.37 -3.44
N PHE A 147 7.35 14.05 -3.06
CA PHE A 147 6.18 14.28 -3.89
C PHE A 147 5.60 15.67 -3.64
N LYS A 148 4.92 16.22 -4.66
CA LYS A 148 4.27 17.53 -4.60
C LYS A 148 2.79 17.37 -4.93
N ASP A 149 1.93 17.92 -4.05
CA ASP A 149 0.49 17.94 -4.26
C ASP A 149 0.10 18.78 -5.49
N LEU A 150 -0.99 18.39 -6.14
CA LEU A 150 -1.59 19.16 -7.25
C LEU A 150 -2.30 20.44 -6.78
N GLY A 151 -2.63 20.55 -5.48
CA GLY A 151 -3.42 21.63 -4.91
C GLY A 151 -4.93 21.39 -4.95
N TYR A 152 -5.37 20.24 -5.45
CA TYR A 152 -6.77 19.82 -5.52
C TYR A 152 -6.91 18.30 -5.56
N PRO A 153 -8.06 17.73 -5.12
CA PRO A 153 -8.31 16.30 -5.19
C PRO A 153 -8.52 15.82 -6.63
N LEU A 154 -7.98 14.65 -6.97
CA LEU A 154 -8.24 13.96 -8.24
C LEU A 154 -9.66 13.38 -8.27
N VAL A 155 -10.01 12.57 -7.25
CA VAL A 155 -11.34 12.02 -7.03
C VAL A 155 -11.94 12.67 -5.79
N ASN A 156 -13.18 13.11 -5.90
CA ASN A 156 -13.88 13.84 -4.85
C ASN A 156 -15.39 13.66 -5.01
N GLU A 157 -15.85 12.43 -4.83
CA GLU A 157 -17.30 12.15 -4.74
C GLU A 157 -17.84 12.57 -3.37
N GLY A 158 -16.93 12.77 -2.39
CA GLY A 158 -17.21 13.36 -1.09
C GLY A 158 -17.76 12.37 -0.07
N ASP A 159 -17.75 11.09 -0.38
CA ASP A 159 -18.19 10.03 0.52
C ASP A 159 -17.02 9.19 1.06
N TRP A 160 -17.33 8.18 1.86
CA TRP A 160 -16.34 7.26 2.43
C TRP A 160 -15.63 6.41 1.39
N ASN A 161 -16.24 6.21 0.21
CA ASN A 161 -15.66 5.35 -0.82
C ASN A 161 -14.46 5.96 -1.55
N ASP A 162 -14.11 7.22 -1.33
CA ASP A 162 -12.93 7.84 -1.93
C ASP A 162 -11.65 7.47 -1.15
N ILE A 163 -11.42 6.16 -0.93
CA ILE A 163 -10.24 5.61 -0.23
C ILE A 163 -9.61 4.44 -0.99
N ASP A 164 -8.41 4.07 -0.60
CA ASP A 164 -7.65 2.89 -1.04
C ASP A 164 -7.45 2.82 -2.56
N PRO A 165 -6.82 3.83 -3.16
CA PRO A 165 -6.58 3.83 -4.58
C PRO A 165 -5.59 2.75 -5.00
N THR A 166 -5.89 2.06 -6.12
CA THR A 166 -4.96 1.19 -6.83
C THR A 166 -4.92 1.57 -8.30
N VAL A 167 -3.73 1.72 -8.85
CA VAL A 167 -3.52 2.23 -10.21
C VAL A 167 -2.76 1.23 -11.07
N TYR A 168 -3.19 1.07 -12.32
CA TYR A 168 -2.57 0.20 -13.29
C TYR A 168 -2.68 0.79 -14.69
N ILE A 169 -1.61 0.70 -15.48
CA ILE A 169 -1.57 1.08 -16.90
C ILE A 169 -1.63 -0.21 -17.72
N ASP A 170 -2.68 -0.37 -18.52
CA ASP A 170 -2.84 -1.56 -19.35
C ASP A 170 -1.98 -1.51 -20.62
N ASP A 171 -1.90 -2.63 -21.33
CA ASP A 171 -1.05 -2.80 -22.53
C ASP A 171 -1.39 -1.83 -23.66
N ASP A 172 -2.63 -1.33 -23.70
CA ASP A 172 -3.09 -0.30 -24.66
C ASP A 172 -2.76 1.14 -24.23
N GLY A 173 -2.14 1.30 -23.04
CA GLY A 173 -1.77 2.60 -22.45
C GLY A 173 -2.88 3.26 -21.64
N GLN A 174 -4.10 2.67 -21.57
CA GLN A 174 -5.16 3.18 -20.70
C GLN A 174 -4.80 2.91 -19.23
N ALA A 175 -4.81 3.94 -18.42
CA ALA A 175 -4.63 3.82 -16.98
C ALA A 175 -5.98 3.76 -16.27
N TYR A 176 -6.10 2.83 -15.33
CA TYR A 176 -7.25 2.62 -14.46
C TYR A 176 -6.88 2.98 -13.04
N LEU A 177 -7.70 3.76 -12.36
CA LEU A 177 -7.60 4.01 -10.93
C LEU A 177 -8.83 3.38 -10.26
N TYR A 178 -8.64 2.26 -9.59
CA TYR A 178 -9.66 1.62 -8.76
C TYR A 178 -9.56 2.14 -7.33
N PHE A 179 -10.68 2.14 -6.61
CA PHE A 179 -10.77 2.57 -5.21
C PHE A 179 -12.09 2.14 -4.59
N GLY A 180 -12.22 2.24 -3.27
CA GLY A 180 -13.51 2.19 -2.59
C GLY A 180 -13.67 1.17 -1.48
N ASN A 181 -14.52 1.52 -0.51
CA ASN A 181 -15.00 0.75 0.63
C ASN A 181 -16.44 1.19 0.97
N PRO A 182 -17.45 0.33 0.92
CA PRO A 182 -17.43 -1.08 0.48
C PRO A 182 -17.72 -1.28 -1.01
N GLU A 183 -17.91 -0.23 -1.77
CA GLU A 183 -18.21 -0.29 -3.19
C GLU A 183 -16.93 -0.12 -4.00
N LEU A 184 -16.51 -1.16 -4.71
CA LEU A 184 -15.39 -1.04 -5.64
C LEU A 184 -15.80 -0.18 -6.83
N ARG A 185 -15.01 0.87 -7.07
CA ARG A 185 -15.22 1.85 -8.15
C ARG A 185 -13.95 2.03 -8.94
N TYR A 186 -14.06 2.61 -10.14
CA TYR A 186 -12.90 3.05 -10.89
C TYR A 186 -13.17 4.31 -11.71
N VAL A 187 -12.10 4.99 -12.09
CA VAL A 187 -12.06 6.01 -13.12
C VAL A 187 -11.04 5.64 -14.19
N LEU A 188 -11.27 6.09 -15.42
CA LEU A 188 -10.28 6.03 -16.49
C LEU A 188 -9.40 7.27 -16.40
N LEU A 189 -8.14 7.12 -15.99
CA LEU A 189 -7.21 8.24 -15.97
C LEU A 189 -6.89 8.69 -17.40
N ASN A 190 -6.72 9.99 -17.57
CA ASN A 190 -6.15 10.55 -18.78
C ASN A 190 -4.64 10.29 -18.82
N GLU A 191 -4.02 10.54 -19.98
CA GLU A 191 -2.60 10.30 -20.19
C GLU A 191 -1.70 11.10 -19.23
N ASP A 192 -2.16 12.24 -18.74
CA ASP A 192 -1.47 13.08 -17.75
C ASP A 192 -1.37 12.49 -16.35
N MET A 193 -2.10 11.40 -16.05
CA MET A 193 -2.16 10.71 -14.77
C MET A 193 -2.68 11.54 -13.59
N ILE A 194 -3.06 12.79 -13.82
CA ILE A 194 -3.53 13.76 -12.81
C ILE A 194 -4.96 14.24 -13.05
N SER A 195 -5.61 13.67 -14.03
CA SER A 195 -7.03 13.89 -14.35
C SER A 195 -7.66 12.60 -14.87
N TYR A 196 -8.99 12.54 -14.93
CA TYR A 196 -9.69 11.39 -15.46
C TYR A 196 -10.77 11.75 -16.48
N ASN A 197 -11.21 10.79 -17.27
CA ASN A 197 -12.23 10.96 -18.30
C ASN A 197 -13.59 11.32 -17.68
N LYS A 198 -13.90 12.59 -17.59
CA LYS A 198 -15.14 13.11 -17.00
C LYS A 198 -16.42 12.71 -17.76
N LYS A 199 -16.31 12.28 -19.05
CA LYS A 199 -17.46 11.78 -19.79
C LYS A 199 -17.88 10.39 -19.34
N VAL A 200 -16.91 9.56 -18.96
CA VAL A 200 -17.15 8.25 -18.35
C VAL A 200 -17.53 8.42 -16.88
N GLY A 201 -16.83 9.31 -16.18
CA GLY A 201 -17.03 9.55 -14.74
C GLY A 201 -16.53 8.41 -13.87
N VAL A 202 -17.06 8.34 -12.65
CA VAL A 202 -16.85 7.25 -11.70
C VAL A 202 -17.76 6.08 -12.03
N VAL A 203 -17.18 4.91 -12.24
CA VAL A 203 -17.91 3.68 -12.58
C VAL A 203 -17.89 2.74 -11.39
N LYS A 204 -19.07 2.24 -10.99
CA LYS A 204 -19.22 1.22 -9.94
C LYS A 204 -19.09 -0.18 -10.52
N ILE A 205 -18.29 -1.02 -9.89
CA ILE A 205 -18.23 -2.45 -10.22
C ILE A 205 -19.43 -3.17 -9.59
N PRO A 206 -20.12 -4.06 -10.32
CA PRO A 206 -21.18 -4.89 -9.75
C PRO A 206 -20.62 -5.77 -8.61
N MET A 207 -21.11 -5.54 -7.40
CA MET A 207 -20.73 -6.31 -6.22
C MET A 207 -21.62 -7.55 -6.14
N THR A 208 -21.17 -8.68 -6.71
CA THR A 208 -21.92 -9.94 -6.73
C THR A 208 -21.18 -11.05 -6.01
N VAL A 209 -21.91 -12.06 -5.55
CA VAL A 209 -21.32 -13.22 -4.85
C VAL A 209 -20.39 -14.02 -5.78
N GLU A 210 -20.70 -14.07 -7.07
CA GLU A 210 -19.84 -14.73 -8.07
C GLU A 210 -18.52 -14.00 -8.24
N SER A 211 -18.54 -12.66 -8.09
CA SER A 211 -17.35 -11.81 -8.26
C SER A 211 -16.49 -11.75 -7.01
N PHE A 212 -17.11 -11.71 -5.82
CA PHE A 212 -16.38 -11.39 -4.56
C PHE A 212 -16.74 -12.33 -3.40
N ALA A 213 -17.38 -13.47 -3.63
CA ALA A 213 -17.94 -14.39 -2.65
C ALA A 213 -18.95 -13.73 -1.69
N LYS A 214 -19.65 -14.54 -0.92
CA LYS A 214 -20.54 -14.07 0.14
C LYS A 214 -19.74 -13.64 1.36
N GLY A 215 -20.12 -12.54 1.99
CA GLY A 215 -19.43 -12.02 3.16
C GLY A 215 -20.30 -11.17 4.06
N SER A 216 -19.68 -10.58 5.07
CA SER A 216 -20.36 -9.77 6.10
C SER A 216 -20.46 -8.28 5.77
N HIS A 217 -19.89 -7.85 4.66
CA HIS A 217 -19.89 -6.42 4.33
C HIS A 217 -21.26 -5.94 3.84
N ASP A 218 -21.49 -4.63 3.86
CA ASP A 218 -22.77 -3.98 3.54
C ASP A 218 -23.30 -4.31 2.12
N THR A 219 -22.41 -4.64 1.19
CA THR A 219 -22.77 -5.11 -0.16
C THR A 219 -23.32 -6.54 -0.19
N GLY A 220 -23.22 -7.29 0.91
CA GLY A 220 -23.52 -8.73 0.98
C GLY A 220 -22.42 -9.62 0.42
N THR A 221 -21.30 -9.02 -0.02
CA THR A 221 -20.12 -9.74 -0.51
C THR A 221 -18.98 -9.72 0.50
N SER A 222 -17.93 -10.47 0.23
CA SER A 222 -16.74 -10.46 1.08
C SER A 222 -15.80 -9.27 0.81
N TYR A 223 -15.91 -8.57 -0.32
CA TYR A 223 -15.08 -7.40 -0.59
C TYR A 223 -15.27 -6.36 0.52
N GLY A 224 -14.19 -5.94 1.13
CA GLY A 224 -14.14 -4.91 2.16
C GLY A 224 -13.53 -3.62 1.62
N GLU A 225 -12.23 -3.65 1.39
CA GLU A 225 -11.42 -2.47 1.05
C GLU A 225 -10.07 -2.88 0.45
N GLY A 226 -9.12 -1.94 0.35
CA GLY A 226 -7.73 -2.19 -0.01
C GLY A 226 -7.54 -2.92 -1.33
N PRO A 227 -8.19 -2.53 -2.45
CA PRO A 227 -8.00 -3.24 -3.71
C PRO A 227 -6.56 -3.08 -4.19
N TRP A 228 -6.02 -4.16 -4.74
CA TRP A 228 -4.75 -4.18 -5.47
C TRP A 228 -4.97 -4.77 -6.86
N PHE A 229 -4.86 -3.94 -7.90
CA PHE A 229 -5.19 -4.29 -9.27
C PHE A 229 -3.93 -4.44 -10.12
N TYR A 230 -3.81 -5.56 -10.83
CA TYR A 230 -2.71 -5.82 -11.76
C TYR A 230 -3.10 -6.85 -12.82
N LYS A 231 -2.25 -6.97 -13.85
CA LYS A 231 -2.37 -7.98 -14.91
C LYS A 231 -1.16 -8.88 -14.93
N ARG A 232 -1.37 -10.19 -15.14
CA ARG A 232 -0.32 -11.16 -15.33
C ARG A 232 -0.75 -12.23 -16.32
N ASN A 233 0.07 -12.48 -17.35
CA ASN A 233 -0.18 -13.51 -18.39
C ASN A 233 -1.59 -13.39 -19.02
N GLY A 234 -2.06 -12.17 -19.29
CA GLY A 234 -3.37 -11.92 -19.90
C GLY A 234 -4.58 -12.11 -18.97
N LEU A 235 -4.35 -12.34 -17.68
CA LEU A 235 -5.38 -12.39 -16.65
C LEU A 235 -5.25 -11.18 -15.71
N TYR A 236 -6.35 -10.51 -15.45
CA TYR A 236 -6.42 -9.42 -14.49
C TYR A 236 -6.76 -9.98 -13.12
N TYR A 237 -6.13 -9.43 -12.11
CA TYR A 237 -6.31 -9.77 -10.70
C TYR A 237 -6.78 -8.54 -9.94
N MET A 238 -7.75 -8.74 -9.09
CA MET A 238 -8.16 -7.82 -8.05
C MET A 238 -7.95 -8.55 -6.72
N VAL A 239 -6.93 -8.17 -5.98
CA VAL A 239 -6.65 -8.67 -4.63
C VAL A 239 -7.17 -7.64 -3.65
N TYR A 240 -7.77 -8.05 -2.54
CA TYR A 240 -8.45 -7.12 -1.64
C TYR A 240 -8.54 -7.66 -0.22
N ALA A 241 -8.73 -6.76 0.73
CA ALA A 241 -9.17 -7.08 2.08
C ALA A 241 -10.62 -7.54 2.07
N ALA A 242 -10.93 -8.61 2.77
CA ALA A 242 -12.21 -9.30 2.68
C ALA A 242 -12.74 -9.72 4.06
N PHE A 243 -14.06 -9.62 4.24
CA PHE A 243 -14.77 -10.10 5.42
C PHE A 243 -15.53 -11.38 5.10
N ALA A 244 -15.10 -12.51 5.66
CA ALA A 244 -15.85 -13.75 5.57
C ALA A 244 -17.21 -13.64 6.28
N GLU A 245 -18.19 -14.43 5.85
CA GLU A 245 -19.52 -14.45 6.47
C GLU A 245 -19.44 -14.67 7.99
N GLY A 246 -20.07 -13.80 8.75
CA GLY A 246 -20.07 -13.81 10.21
C GLY A 246 -18.74 -13.39 10.87
N LYS A 247 -17.80 -12.84 10.10
CA LYS A 247 -16.53 -12.30 10.58
C LYS A 247 -16.47 -10.79 10.45
N ASN A 248 -15.73 -10.17 11.37
CA ASN A 248 -15.45 -8.73 11.39
C ASN A 248 -13.94 -8.44 11.44
N ILE A 249 -13.12 -9.41 11.04
CA ILE A 249 -11.67 -9.28 10.89
C ILE A 249 -11.36 -9.62 9.44
N GLU A 250 -10.50 -8.83 8.82
CA GLU A 250 -10.12 -8.98 7.43
C GLU A 250 -9.17 -10.17 7.23
N HIS A 251 -9.37 -10.83 6.10
CA HIS A 251 -8.42 -11.71 5.46
C HIS A 251 -8.14 -11.15 4.06
N LEU A 252 -7.17 -11.69 3.34
CA LEU A 252 -6.93 -11.32 1.95
C LEU A 252 -7.59 -12.34 1.02
N ALA A 253 -8.29 -11.84 0.02
CA ALA A 253 -8.90 -12.64 -1.04
C ALA A 253 -8.57 -12.06 -2.42
N TYR A 254 -8.88 -12.78 -3.48
CA TYR A 254 -8.69 -12.29 -4.83
C TYR A 254 -9.80 -12.72 -5.77
N SER A 255 -9.99 -11.95 -6.81
CA SER A 255 -10.85 -12.24 -7.94
C SER A 255 -10.09 -12.03 -9.24
N THR A 256 -10.49 -12.71 -10.31
CA THR A 256 -9.84 -12.63 -11.62
C THR A 256 -10.82 -12.23 -12.71
N SER A 257 -10.30 -11.69 -13.82
CA SER A 257 -11.09 -11.35 -15.00
C SER A 257 -10.24 -11.43 -16.28
N LYS A 258 -10.89 -11.60 -17.42
CA LYS A 258 -10.28 -11.48 -18.75
C LYS A 258 -10.31 -10.04 -19.29
N SER A 259 -10.96 -9.12 -18.59
CA SER A 259 -11.07 -7.71 -18.93
C SER A 259 -10.69 -6.84 -17.72
N PRO A 260 -10.08 -5.66 -17.92
CA PRO A 260 -9.74 -4.76 -16.81
C PRO A 260 -10.97 -4.29 -16.00
N THR A 261 -12.17 -4.36 -16.58
CA THR A 261 -13.40 -3.88 -15.94
C THR A 261 -14.38 -5.00 -15.56
N GLY A 262 -13.93 -6.25 -15.61
CA GLY A 262 -14.76 -7.42 -15.32
C GLY A 262 -15.44 -8.03 -16.56
N PRO A 263 -16.38 -8.97 -16.43
CA PRO A 263 -16.88 -9.46 -15.14
C PRO A 263 -15.79 -10.17 -14.33
N TRP A 264 -15.87 -10.02 -13.02
CA TRP A 264 -14.94 -10.64 -12.07
C TRP A 264 -15.45 -12.02 -11.66
N ALA A 265 -14.53 -12.93 -11.37
CA ALA A 265 -14.80 -14.26 -10.80
C ALA A 265 -13.95 -14.45 -9.55
N TYR A 266 -14.59 -14.83 -8.45
CA TYR A 266 -13.91 -15.09 -7.19
C TYR A 266 -12.87 -16.20 -7.34
N GLY A 267 -11.62 -15.91 -6.99
CA GLY A 267 -10.50 -16.84 -7.11
C GLY A 267 -10.20 -17.62 -5.83
N GLY A 268 -10.51 -17.05 -4.67
CA GLY A 268 -10.27 -17.71 -3.38
C GLY A 268 -9.68 -16.81 -2.31
N VAL A 269 -9.44 -17.41 -1.14
CA VAL A 269 -8.71 -16.79 -0.03
C VAL A 269 -7.23 -16.79 -0.34
N LEU A 270 -6.61 -15.61 -0.35
CA LEU A 270 -5.19 -15.44 -0.60
C LEU A 270 -4.35 -15.62 0.67
N MET A 271 -4.80 -15.04 1.80
CA MET A 271 -4.14 -15.19 3.11
C MET A 271 -5.20 -15.07 4.22
N THR A 272 -5.16 -15.98 5.18
CA THR A 272 -6.09 -15.95 6.32
C THR A 272 -5.67 -14.91 7.36
N ASP A 273 -6.63 -14.43 8.17
CA ASP A 273 -6.38 -13.63 9.37
C ASP A 273 -5.65 -14.47 10.43
N LYS A 274 -4.43 -14.14 10.80
CA LYS A 274 -3.67 -14.89 11.82
C LYS A 274 -3.15 -14.04 12.96
N ASP A 275 -3.02 -12.72 12.78
CA ASP A 275 -2.28 -11.87 13.74
C ASP A 275 -3.16 -10.87 14.49
N GLY A 276 -4.50 -11.04 14.41
CA GLY A 276 -5.43 -10.27 15.23
C GLY A 276 -5.50 -8.76 14.94
N VAL A 277 -4.90 -8.29 13.85
CA VAL A 277 -5.13 -6.94 13.35
C VAL A 277 -6.47 -6.89 12.63
N PHE A 278 -7.20 -5.78 12.79
CA PHE A 278 -8.53 -5.64 12.21
C PHE A 278 -8.47 -5.53 10.69
N THR A 279 -7.57 -4.69 10.16
CA THR A 279 -7.37 -4.46 8.72
C THR A 279 -6.16 -5.21 8.19
N ASN A 280 -6.19 -5.56 6.91
CA ASN A 280 -5.04 -6.12 6.20
C ASN A 280 -5.08 -5.70 4.73
N HIS A 281 -4.08 -4.96 4.26
CA HIS A 281 -4.00 -4.52 2.88
C HIS A 281 -2.94 -5.30 2.10
N PRO A 282 -3.26 -5.78 0.88
CA PRO A 282 -2.32 -6.49 0.03
C PRO A 282 -1.51 -5.53 -0.85
N GLY A 283 -0.26 -5.90 -1.11
CA GLY A 283 0.52 -5.37 -2.23
C GLY A 283 1.20 -6.53 -2.93
N ILE A 284 1.06 -6.65 -4.25
CA ILE A 284 1.73 -7.73 -5.02
C ILE A 284 2.75 -7.13 -5.97
N ALA A 285 3.93 -7.76 -6.02
CA ALA A 285 4.96 -7.43 -7.00
C ALA A 285 5.66 -8.69 -7.50
N ASP A 286 5.87 -8.75 -8.82
CA ASP A 286 6.86 -9.65 -9.42
C ASP A 286 8.20 -8.93 -9.47
N PHE A 287 9.23 -9.52 -8.86
CA PHE A 287 10.55 -8.91 -8.78
C PHE A 287 11.65 -9.95 -9.01
N LYS A 288 12.45 -9.75 -10.07
CA LYS A 288 13.57 -10.63 -10.44
C LYS A 288 13.20 -12.12 -10.51
N GLY A 289 12.06 -12.43 -11.12
CA GLY A 289 11.58 -13.80 -11.31
C GLY A 289 10.82 -14.42 -10.14
N HIS A 290 10.63 -13.69 -9.06
CA HIS A 290 9.89 -14.10 -7.87
C HIS A 290 8.61 -13.28 -7.71
N SER A 291 7.56 -13.86 -7.12
CA SER A 291 6.31 -13.16 -6.81
C SER A 291 6.17 -12.99 -5.31
N TYR A 292 5.85 -11.78 -4.87
CA TYR A 292 5.77 -11.39 -3.46
C TYR A 292 4.41 -10.81 -3.13
N LEU A 293 3.86 -11.26 -2.01
CA LEU A 293 2.74 -10.62 -1.32
C LEU A 293 3.29 -9.81 -0.14
N PHE A 294 3.03 -8.51 -0.14
CA PHE A 294 3.22 -7.64 1.00
C PHE A 294 1.89 -7.51 1.74
N TYR A 295 1.95 -7.54 3.07
CA TYR A 295 0.80 -7.45 3.97
C TYR A 295 1.24 -6.80 5.28
N HIS A 296 0.35 -6.59 6.24
CA HIS A 296 0.77 -6.05 7.53
C HIS A 296 0.25 -6.87 8.71
N THR A 297 0.89 -6.72 9.87
CA THR A 297 0.61 -7.41 11.13
C THR A 297 0.82 -6.46 12.30
N GLY A 298 0.43 -6.86 13.51
CA GLY A 298 0.75 -6.17 14.76
C GLY A 298 1.95 -6.77 15.50
N GLN A 299 2.94 -7.37 14.82
CA GLN A 299 3.97 -8.21 15.45
C GLN A 299 5.17 -7.45 16.04
N LEU A 300 5.36 -6.16 15.72
CA LEU A 300 6.42 -5.39 16.38
C LEU A 300 6.14 -5.25 17.89
N PRO A 301 7.19 -5.12 18.72
CA PRO A 301 7.01 -4.77 20.13
C PRO A 301 6.16 -3.49 20.28
N GLY A 302 5.10 -3.56 21.05
CA GLY A 302 4.10 -2.47 21.16
C GLY A 302 3.07 -2.45 20.03
N GLY A 303 3.12 -3.39 19.10
CA GLY A 303 2.15 -3.51 18.01
C GLY A 303 0.73 -3.75 18.50
N SER A 304 -0.23 -3.29 17.72
CA SER A 304 -1.66 -3.34 18.05
C SER A 304 -2.50 -3.24 16.78
N LEU A 305 -3.81 -3.12 16.93
CA LEU A 305 -4.73 -2.84 15.82
C LEU A 305 -4.36 -1.56 15.03
N PHE A 306 -3.73 -0.58 15.69
CA PHE A 306 -3.41 0.75 15.15
C PHE A 306 -1.90 1.04 15.12
N HIS A 307 -1.07 0.06 15.47
CA HIS A 307 0.39 0.08 15.36
C HIS A 307 0.83 -1.15 14.59
N ARG A 308 0.72 -1.05 13.28
CA ARG A 308 0.91 -2.17 12.36
C ARG A 308 2.35 -2.24 11.85
N SER A 309 2.69 -3.32 11.21
CA SER A 309 4.04 -3.53 10.68
C SER A 309 4.00 -4.36 9.40
N VAL A 310 4.64 -3.85 8.34
CA VAL A 310 4.67 -4.47 7.03
C VAL A 310 5.53 -5.72 7.02
N CYS A 311 4.98 -6.79 6.45
CA CYS A 311 5.59 -8.09 6.23
C CYS A 311 5.57 -8.45 4.75
N VAL A 312 6.32 -9.48 4.37
CA VAL A 312 6.37 -10.02 3.01
C VAL A 312 6.40 -11.55 3.02
N ALA A 313 5.72 -12.16 2.06
CA ALA A 313 5.78 -13.59 1.77
C ALA A 313 6.04 -13.80 0.27
N GLU A 314 6.91 -14.75 -0.07
CA GLU A 314 7.07 -15.21 -1.43
C GLU A 314 6.01 -16.27 -1.74
N PHE A 315 5.46 -16.24 -2.97
CA PHE A 315 4.47 -17.21 -3.42
C PHE A 315 4.66 -17.57 -4.90
N LYS A 316 3.88 -18.56 -5.36
CA LYS A 316 3.87 -18.98 -6.77
C LYS A 316 2.44 -19.05 -7.27
N TYR A 317 2.27 -18.67 -8.54
CA TYR A 317 1.04 -18.95 -9.29
C TYR A 317 1.03 -20.39 -9.76
N ASN A 318 -0.15 -21.00 -9.79
CA ASN A 318 -0.38 -22.25 -10.49
C ASN A 318 -0.38 -22.02 -12.02
N ASP A 319 -0.28 -23.09 -12.81
CA ASP A 319 -0.24 -23.01 -14.27
C ASP A 319 -1.49 -22.35 -14.89
N ASP A 320 -2.63 -22.48 -14.23
CA ASP A 320 -3.90 -21.84 -14.64
C ASP A 320 -4.05 -20.38 -14.18
N GLY A 321 -3.04 -19.85 -13.46
CA GLY A 321 -3.02 -18.50 -12.89
C GLY A 321 -3.68 -18.40 -11.53
N SER A 322 -4.26 -19.46 -10.98
CA SER A 322 -4.77 -19.44 -9.60
C SER A 322 -3.64 -19.32 -8.58
N ILE A 323 -3.97 -18.85 -7.38
CA ILE A 323 -3.02 -18.68 -6.28
C ILE A 323 -3.53 -19.51 -5.10
N ASN A 324 -2.68 -20.40 -4.59
CA ASN A 324 -2.97 -21.11 -3.34
C ASN A 324 -2.90 -20.15 -2.17
N THR A 325 -3.63 -20.44 -1.09
CA THR A 325 -3.54 -19.67 0.15
C THR A 325 -2.09 -19.56 0.61
N ILE A 326 -1.61 -18.34 0.77
CA ILE A 326 -0.25 -18.00 1.17
C ILE A 326 -0.19 -18.05 2.68
N GLU A 327 0.71 -18.86 3.22
CA GLU A 327 0.95 -18.90 4.65
C GLU A 327 1.83 -17.72 5.07
N LYS A 328 1.50 -17.10 6.19
CA LYS A 328 2.37 -16.11 6.82
C LYS A 328 3.70 -16.76 7.16
N CYS A 329 4.78 -16.09 6.84
CA CYS A 329 6.12 -16.63 7.01
C CYS A 329 7.00 -15.68 7.84
N ASP A 330 8.11 -16.22 8.34
CA ASP A 330 9.09 -15.45 9.13
C ASP A 330 9.88 -14.44 8.30
N GLY A 331 9.72 -14.43 6.98
CA GLY A 331 10.39 -13.54 6.05
C GLY A 331 10.74 -14.20 4.72
N VAL A 332 11.67 -13.60 3.98
CA VAL A 332 12.06 -14.05 2.64
C VAL A 332 13.57 -14.15 2.48
N ASN A 333 14.01 -15.00 1.56
CA ASN A 333 15.42 -15.13 1.20
C ASN A 333 15.92 -13.96 0.35
N ALA A 334 17.22 -13.70 0.43
CA ALA A 334 17.88 -12.80 -0.51
C ALA A 334 17.79 -13.33 -1.93
N ILE A 335 17.47 -12.45 -2.88
CA ILE A 335 17.63 -12.76 -4.30
C ILE A 335 19.13 -12.70 -4.61
N THR A 336 19.74 -13.86 -4.85
CA THR A 336 21.17 -13.98 -5.20
C THR A 336 21.29 -14.10 -6.71
N GLY A 337 21.57 -12.99 -7.41
CA GLY A 337 21.83 -13.01 -8.86
C GLY A 337 20.60 -13.35 -9.71
N ALA A 338 20.56 -12.87 -10.95
CA ALA A 338 19.57 -13.35 -11.91
C ALA A 338 19.82 -14.86 -12.13
N GLU A 339 18.92 -15.71 -11.70
CA GLU A 339 18.81 -17.03 -12.30
C GLU A 339 18.50 -16.79 -13.78
N LYS A 340 19.46 -17.20 -14.64
CA LYS A 340 19.40 -17.01 -16.10
C LYS A 340 18.35 -17.94 -16.69
#